data_75e167756c17d85f4fbedb863103f719
#
_entry.id   75e167756c17d85f4fbedb863103f719
#
_cell.length_a   1.000
_cell.length_b   1.000
_cell.length_c   1.000
_cell.angle_alpha   90.00
_cell.angle_beta   90.00
_cell.angle_gamma   90.00
#
_symmetry.space_group_name_H-M   'P 1'
#
loop_
_entity.id
_entity.type
_entity.pdbx_description
1 polymer ?
#
loop_
_entity_poly.entity_id
_entity_poly.type
_entity_poly.pdbx_seq_one_letter_code
_entity_poly.pdbx_strand_id
1 'polypeptide(L)'
;MGLRTSRKKQLEYDKTCTQKKIWDTKYIDWGTKHEVNGLAKWININGKMPKYILEEQESFTIPGWHDGIGLSTTPDGLSGTCLIEIKCSAMGKNTYSEFPEEHLWQVYGQQMIMSHQGHDIEKTHLVNWTPKHTKIWEIQRNQEYEEYMSLLLKDYIEGLVHDKKLTPKPDAFQ
;
A
#
# COMPACT_ATOMS: atom_id res chain seq x y z
N MET A 1 3.01 -11.73 -8.05
CA MET A 1 2.12 -11.85 -6.91
C MET A 1 0.93 -12.71 -7.27
N GLY A 2 0.83 -13.92 -6.78
CA GLY A 2 -0.45 -14.58 -6.74
C GLY A 2 -1.27 -13.97 -5.61
N LEU A 3 -2.15 -13.00 -5.91
CA LEU A 3 -3.28 -12.81 -5.02
C LEU A 3 -3.90 -14.19 -4.81
N ARG A 4 -4.07 -14.62 -3.56
CA ARG A 4 -4.78 -15.87 -3.28
C ARG A 4 -6.05 -15.85 -4.11
N THR A 5 -6.39 -16.93 -4.79
CA THR A 5 -7.45 -16.99 -5.81
C THR A 5 -8.78 -16.41 -5.31
N SER A 6 -9.07 -16.54 -4.00
CA SER A 6 -10.23 -15.95 -3.34
C SER A 6 -10.16 -14.42 -3.27
N ARG A 7 -8.98 -13.85 -3.02
CA ARG A 7 -8.80 -12.39 -2.90
C ARG A 7 -8.80 -11.71 -4.28
N LYS A 8 -8.27 -12.38 -5.30
CA LYS A 8 -8.35 -11.92 -6.70
C LYS A 8 -9.81 -11.86 -7.17
N LYS A 9 -10.55 -12.95 -6.98
CA LYS A 9 -12.00 -12.98 -7.31
C LYS A 9 -12.80 -11.93 -6.56
N GLN A 10 -12.44 -11.67 -5.29
CA GLN A 10 -13.10 -10.64 -4.51
C GLN A 10 -12.81 -9.24 -5.06
N LEU A 11 -11.55 -8.93 -5.42
CA LEU A 11 -11.16 -7.66 -6.03
C LEU A 11 -11.86 -7.42 -7.39
N GLU A 12 -11.96 -8.46 -8.21
CA GLU A 12 -12.69 -8.42 -9.47
C GLU A 12 -14.18 -8.13 -9.22
N TYR A 13 -14.79 -8.82 -8.25
CA TYR A 13 -16.17 -8.58 -7.85
C TYR A 13 -16.37 -7.15 -7.33
N ASP A 14 -15.51 -6.66 -6.43
CA ASP A 14 -15.64 -5.34 -5.84
C ASP A 14 -15.50 -4.21 -6.87
N LYS A 15 -14.73 -4.43 -7.95
CA LYS A 15 -14.55 -3.47 -9.04
C LYS A 15 -15.65 -3.53 -10.11
N THR A 16 -16.29 -4.67 -10.29
CA THR A 16 -17.32 -4.88 -11.33
C THR A 16 -18.74 -4.86 -10.79
N CYS A 17 -18.93 -5.01 -9.47
CA CYS A 17 -20.25 -5.09 -8.86
C CYS A 17 -20.73 -3.73 -8.36
N THR A 18 -21.95 -3.36 -8.73
CA THR A 18 -22.60 -2.14 -8.27
C THR A 18 -23.16 -2.22 -6.84
N GLN A 19 -23.28 -3.42 -6.29
CA GLN A 19 -23.73 -3.64 -4.91
C GLN A 19 -22.53 -3.92 -4.01
N LYS A 20 -22.20 -2.96 -3.14
CA LYS A 20 -21.16 -3.16 -2.11
C LYS A 20 -21.63 -4.14 -1.04
N LYS A 21 -20.88 -5.21 -0.83
CA LYS A 21 -21.07 -6.11 0.30
C LYS A 21 -20.69 -5.38 1.59
N ILE A 22 -21.59 -5.38 2.58
CA ILE A 22 -21.27 -4.84 3.91
C ILE A 22 -20.33 -5.83 4.59
N TRP A 23 -19.06 -5.44 4.77
CA TRP A 23 -18.07 -6.22 5.49
C TRP A 23 -18.09 -5.84 6.98
N ASP A 24 -17.64 -6.75 7.85
CA ASP A 24 -17.34 -6.40 9.22
C ASP A 24 -16.13 -5.43 9.23
N THR A 25 -16.42 -4.15 9.41
CA THR A 25 -15.42 -3.06 9.36
C THR A 25 -14.65 -2.92 10.67
N LYS A 26 -15.04 -3.64 11.73
CA LYS A 26 -14.48 -3.49 13.08
C LYS A 26 -12.94 -3.42 13.13
N TYR A 27 -12.25 -4.26 12.34
CA TYR A 27 -10.79 -4.26 12.32
C TYR A 27 -10.23 -3.12 11.48
N ILE A 28 -10.93 -2.73 10.42
CA ILE A 28 -10.58 -1.59 9.58
C ILE A 28 -10.74 -0.31 10.39
N ASP A 29 -11.90 -0.12 11.00
CA ASP A 29 -12.22 1.06 11.83
C ASP A 29 -11.24 1.20 12.99
N TRP A 30 -10.86 0.06 13.63
CA TRP A 30 -9.85 0.07 14.68
C TRP A 30 -8.48 0.48 14.13
N GLY A 31 -8.08 -0.04 12.98
CA GLY A 31 -6.84 0.32 12.29
C GLY A 31 -6.77 1.83 12.05
N THR A 32 -7.72 2.36 11.31
CA THR A 32 -7.81 3.79 10.96
C THR A 32 -7.82 4.68 12.20
N LYS A 33 -8.61 4.31 13.23
CA LYS A 33 -8.66 5.06 14.49
C LYS A 33 -7.30 5.17 15.20
N HIS A 34 -6.41 4.20 15.01
CA HIS A 34 -5.12 4.13 15.71
C HIS A 34 -3.91 4.49 14.86
N GLU A 35 -4.08 4.80 13.59
CA GLU A 35 -3.00 5.27 12.70
C GLU A 35 -2.29 6.49 13.26
N VAL A 36 -3.03 7.43 13.86
CA VAL A 36 -2.47 8.61 14.54
C VAL A 36 -1.49 8.23 15.66
N ASN A 37 -1.72 7.14 16.37
CA ASN A 37 -0.80 6.68 17.42
C ASN A 37 0.49 6.09 16.83
N GLY A 38 0.37 5.39 15.71
CA GLY A 38 1.51 4.90 14.93
C GLY A 38 2.36 6.05 14.42
N LEU A 39 1.73 7.08 13.87
CA LEU A 39 2.38 8.29 13.39
C LEU A 39 3.09 9.04 14.52
N ALA A 40 2.41 9.27 15.65
CA ALA A 40 3.01 9.91 16.82
C ALA A 40 4.24 9.14 17.33
N LYS A 41 4.17 7.82 17.30
CA LYS A 41 5.31 6.98 17.66
C LYS A 41 6.47 7.10 16.68
N TRP A 42 6.16 7.14 15.37
CA TRP A 42 7.17 7.36 14.34
C TRP A 42 7.86 8.73 14.52
N ILE A 43 7.10 9.80 14.76
CA ILE A 43 7.61 11.15 15.04
C ILE A 43 8.57 11.14 16.24
N ASN A 44 8.15 10.50 17.34
CA ASN A 44 8.97 10.39 18.54
C ASN A 44 10.31 9.67 18.31
N ILE A 45 10.32 8.65 17.45
CA ILE A 45 11.52 7.88 17.15
C ILE A 45 12.45 8.65 16.20
N ASN A 46 11.89 9.32 15.18
CA ASN A 46 12.68 9.96 14.13
C ASN A 46 12.95 11.44 14.36
N GLY A 47 12.25 12.08 15.31
CA GLY A 47 12.43 13.50 15.64
C GLY A 47 12.03 14.46 14.52
N LYS A 48 11.20 14.03 13.57
CA LYS A 48 10.79 14.80 12.38
C LYS A 48 9.28 14.79 12.24
N MET A 49 8.69 15.94 11.87
CA MET A 49 7.29 16.03 11.47
C MET A 49 7.16 15.71 9.98
N PRO A 50 6.25 14.82 9.58
CA PRO A 50 5.93 14.62 8.19
C PRO A 50 5.29 15.87 7.57
N LYS A 51 5.48 16.07 6.27
CA LYS A 51 4.87 17.17 5.51
C LYS A 51 3.38 16.97 5.32
N TYR A 52 2.98 15.72 5.08
CA TYR A 52 1.58 15.30 4.98
C TYR A 52 1.26 14.39 6.15
N ILE A 53 0.11 14.58 6.77
CA ILE A 53 -0.37 13.84 7.92
C ILE A 53 -1.78 13.30 7.66
N LEU A 54 -2.17 12.30 8.43
CA LEU A 54 -3.40 11.53 8.30
C LEU A 54 -4.72 12.33 8.15
N GLU A 55 -4.79 13.51 8.72
CA GLU A 55 -6.01 14.34 8.68
C GLU A 55 -6.21 15.05 7.33
N GLU A 56 -5.14 15.17 6.54
CA GLU A 56 -5.13 15.75 5.20
C GLU A 56 -4.71 14.70 4.17
N GLN A 57 -5.30 13.50 4.22
CA GLN A 57 -4.97 12.41 3.30
C GLN A 57 -5.08 12.88 1.85
N GLU A 58 -3.95 13.25 1.28
CA GLU A 58 -3.86 13.62 -0.12
C GLU A 58 -3.73 12.35 -0.96
N SER A 59 -4.68 12.17 -1.86
CA SER A 59 -4.62 11.08 -2.83
C SER A 59 -3.80 11.51 -4.04
N PHE A 60 -2.74 10.79 -4.32
CA PHE A 60 -1.89 10.98 -5.48
C PHE A 60 -2.35 10.05 -6.60
N THR A 61 -2.66 10.63 -7.77
CA THR A 61 -3.26 9.87 -8.87
C THR A 61 -2.49 10.11 -10.16
N ILE A 62 -2.14 9.03 -10.87
CA ILE A 62 -1.71 9.07 -12.26
C ILE A 62 -2.93 8.78 -13.12
N PRO A 63 -3.57 9.81 -13.72
CA PRO A 63 -4.77 9.60 -14.54
C PRO A 63 -4.41 8.91 -15.85
N GLY A 64 -5.29 7.99 -16.29
CA GLY A 64 -5.15 7.34 -17.59
C GLY A 64 -3.84 6.55 -17.78
N TRP A 65 -3.30 6.01 -16.71
CA TRP A 65 -2.00 5.34 -16.69
C TRP A 65 -1.90 4.18 -17.70
N HIS A 66 -2.96 3.38 -17.85
CA HIS A 66 -3.06 2.32 -18.84
C HIS A 66 -4.53 2.07 -19.23
N ASP A 67 -4.83 1.99 -20.53
CA ASP A 67 -6.18 1.78 -21.06
C ASP A 67 -7.26 2.70 -20.44
N GLY A 68 -6.90 3.95 -20.16
CA GLY A 68 -7.78 4.93 -19.55
C GLY A 68 -8.00 4.77 -18.04
N ILE A 69 -7.42 3.73 -17.43
CA ILE A 69 -7.49 3.47 -15.99
C ILE A 69 -6.34 4.18 -15.29
N GLY A 70 -6.65 4.95 -14.24
CA GLY A 70 -5.64 5.60 -13.41
C GLY A 70 -5.16 4.71 -12.27
N LEU A 71 -3.98 5.06 -11.73
CA LEU A 71 -3.47 4.53 -10.47
C LEU A 71 -3.55 5.61 -9.40
N SER A 72 -3.96 5.23 -8.21
CA SER A 72 -4.04 6.14 -7.08
C SER A 72 -3.44 5.51 -5.82
N THR A 73 -2.85 6.36 -4.99
CA THR A 73 -2.35 6.00 -3.66
C THR A 73 -2.59 7.10 -2.66
N THR A 74 -2.69 6.72 -1.39
CA THR A 74 -2.83 7.63 -0.26
C THR A 74 -1.86 7.15 0.82
N PRO A 75 -0.60 7.64 0.84
CA PRO A 75 0.35 7.31 1.90
C PRO A 75 -0.07 7.98 3.21
N ASP A 76 0.27 7.37 4.33
CA ASP A 76 -0.06 7.93 5.65
C ASP A 76 0.83 9.11 6.04
N GLY A 77 1.95 9.30 5.34
CA GLY A 77 2.80 10.47 5.54
C GLY A 77 3.97 10.53 4.57
N LEU A 78 4.54 11.74 4.45
CA LEU A 78 5.76 12.01 3.70
C LEU A 78 6.69 12.91 4.52
N SER A 79 7.92 12.49 4.72
CA SER A 79 8.97 13.26 5.41
C SER A 79 10.25 13.28 4.59
N GLY A 80 10.51 14.39 3.89
CA GLY A 80 11.60 14.48 2.92
C GLY A 80 11.42 13.48 1.78
N THR A 81 12.38 12.57 1.60
CA THR A 81 12.38 11.50 0.59
C THR A 81 11.79 10.17 1.11
N CYS A 82 11.25 10.18 2.34
CA CYS A 82 10.74 8.99 3.02
C CYS A 82 9.21 9.00 3.10
N LEU A 83 8.56 8.00 2.48
CA LEU A 83 7.15 7.71 2.70
C LEU A 83 6.94 7.02 4.05
N ILE A 84 5.77 7.18 4.61
CA ILE A 84 5.35 6.52 5.85
C ILE A 84 4.06 5.77 5.55
N GLU A 85 4.05 4.48 5.88
CA GLU A 85 2.87 3.62 5.82
C GLU A 85 2.67 2.98 7.18
N ILE A 86 1.48 3.10 7.75
CA ILE A 86 1.15 2.67 9.10
C ILE A 86 0.23 1.46 9.06
N LYS A 87 0.59 0.43 9.80
CA LYS A 87 -0.23 -0.77 9.99
C LYS A 87 -0.49 -0.98 11.47
N CYS A 88 -1.72 -0.75 11.89
CA CYS A 88 -2.15 -0.99 13.25
C CYS A 88 -2.63 -2.43 13.39
N SER A 89 -1.85 -3.25 14.08
CA SER A 89 -2.26 -4.63 14.36
C SER A 89 -3.44 -4.65 15.35
N ALA A 90 -4.42 -5.50 15.08
CA ALA A 90 -5.64 -5.58 15.85
C ALA A 90 -5.38 -5.78 17.37
N MET A 91 -6.32 -5.32 18.16
CA MET A 91 -6.31 -5.38 19.63
C MET A 91 -5.87 -6.76 20.15
N GLY A 92 -4.86 -6.78 21.00
CA GLY A 92 -4.31 -8.00 21.61
C GLY A 92 -3.28 -8.74 20.79
N LYS A 93 -3.03 -8.34 19.53
CA LYS A 93 -1.95 -8.91 18.72
C LYS A 93 -0.61 -8.20 19.00
N ASN A 94 0.47 -8.92 18.77
CA ASN A 94 1.81 -8.33 18.76
C ASN A 94 2.10 -7.70 17.39
N THR A 95 3.19 -6.92 17.30
CA THR A 95 3.77 -6.54 16.01
C THR A 95 4.16 -7.79 15.24
N TYR A 96 4.24 -7.68 13.92
CA TYR A 96 4.76 -8.77 13.09
C TYR A 96 6.16 -9.18 13.58
N SER A 97 6.41 -10.48 13.67
CA SER A 97 7.73 -11.01 14.05
C SER A 97 8.75 -10.78 12.94
N GLU A 98 8.32 -11.01 11.70
CA GLU A 98 9.10 -10.86 10.48
C GLU A 98 8.48 -9.77 9.59
N PHE A 99 9.19 -9.40 8.54
CA PHE A 99 8.68 -8.45 7.57
C PHE A 99 7.42 -9.00 6.89
N PRO A 100 6.30 -8.26 6.88
CA PRO A 100 5.06 -8.72 6.26
C PRO A 100 5.09 -8.50 4.74
N GLU A 101 5.56 -9.48 3.99
CA GLU A 101 5.76 -9.41 2.53
C GLU A 101 4.49 -9.01 1.75
N GLU A 102 3.30 -9.28 2.30
CA GLU A 102 2.05 -8.85 1.69
C GLU A 102 1.90 -7.33 1.55
N HIS A 103 2.66 -6.55 2.32
CA HIS A 103 2.65 -5.08 2.24
C HIS A 103 3.66 -4.52 1.24
N LEU A 104 4.60 -5.32 0.73
CA LEU A 104 5.59 -4.85 -0.25
C LEU A 104 4.95 -4.22 -1.48
N TRP A 105 3.88 -4.81 -1.97
CA TRP A 105 3.20 -4.31 -3.16
C TRP A 105 2.56 -2.94 -2.95
N GLN A 106 2.01 -2.72 -1.77
CA GLN A 106 1.49 -1.42 -1.40
C GLN A 106 2.62 -0.40 -1.34
N VAL A 107 3.72 -0.74 -0.66
CA VAL A 107 4.88 0.14 -0.49
C VAL A 107 5.49 0.53 -1.84
N TYR A 108 5.81 -0.44 -2.69
CA TYR A 108 6.38 -0.14 -4.02
C TYR A 108 5.39 0.57 -4.94
N GLY A 109 4.09 0.28 -4.82
CA GLY A 109 3.03 1.00 -5.53
C GLY A 109 2.99 2.47 -5.15
N GLN A 110 3.08 2.77 -3.86
CA GLN A 110 3.16 4.14 -3.35
C GLN A 110 4.43 4.84 -3.87
N GLN A 111 5.60 4.21 -3.75
CA GLN A 111 6.87 4.76 -4.23
C GLN A 111 6.79 5.09 -5.72
N MET A 112 6.28 4.18 -6.53
CA MET A 112 6.12 4.36 -7.97
C MET A 112 5.18 5.53 -8.30
N ILE A 113 3.99 5.58 -7.71
CA ILE A 113 3.00 6.63 -8.00
C ILE A 113 3.51 7.99 -7.55
N MET A 114 4.07 8.09 -6.35
CA MET A 114 4.62 9.33 -5.81
C MET A 114 5.78 9.85 -6.66
N SER A 115 6.67 8.96 -7.11
CA SER A 115 7.78 9.34 -8.00
C SER A 115 7.28 9.82 -9.36
N HIS A 116 6.23 9.22 -9.92
CA HIS A 116 5.58 9.71 -11.14
C HIS A 116 4.95 11.10 -10.97
N GLN A 117 4.57 11.46 -9.75
CA GLN A 117 4.06 12.79 -9.41
C GLN A 117 5.19 13.82 -9.14
N GLY A 118 6.44 13.44 -9.36
CA GLY A 118 7.60 14.32 -9.22
C GLY A 118 8.14 14.41 -7.79
N HIS A 119 7.70 13.56 -6.87
CA HIS A 119 8.30 13.47 -5.54
C HIS A 119 9.57 12.64 -5.60
N ASP A 120 10.62 13.13 -4.95
CA ASP A 120 11.89 12.41 -4.80
C ASP A 120 11.76 11.41 -3.65
N ILE A 121 11.40 10.17 -3.99
CA ILE A 121 11.19 9.10 -3.02
C ILE A 121 12.38 8.14 -3.05
N GLU A 122 13.06 8.00 -1.92
CA GLU A 122 14.17 7.06 -1.76
C GLU A 122 13.76 5.80 -0.99
N LYS A 123 12.83 5.93 -0.05
CA LYS A 123 12.44 4.84 0.84
C LYS A 123 11.05 5.00 1.43
N THR A 124 10.57 3.93 2.05
CA THR A 124 9.35 3.92 2.87
C THR A 124 9.63 3.31 4.24
N HIS A 125 9.12 3.94 5.29
CA HIS A 125 9.03 3.34 6.61
C HIS A 125 7.66 2.66 6.75
N LEU A 126 7.65 1.33 6.80
CA LEU A 126 6.48 0.56 7.19
C LEU A 126 6.43 0.47 8.72
N VAL A 127 5.48 1.15 9.33
CA VAL A 127 5.32 1.24 10.78
C VAL A 127 4.23 0.27 11.21
N ASN A 128 4.60 -0.80 11.89
CA ASN A 128 3.63 -1.67 12.52
C ASN A 128 3.47 -1.32 14.00
N TRP A 129 2.33 -0.77 14.33
CA TRP A 129 2.02 -0.29 15.66
C TRP A 129 1.03 -1.19 16.40
N THR A 130 1.26 -1.34 17.68
CA THR A 130 0.32 -1.88 18.67
C THR A 130 0.40 -1.04 19.95
N PRO A 131 -0.57 -1.10 20.85
CA PRO A 131 -0.50 -0.40 22.14
C PRO A 131 0.74 -0.75 22.98
N LYS A 132 1.35 -1.90 22.74
CA LYS A 132 2.50 -2.40 23.53
C LYS A 132 3.84 -2.19 22.82
N HIS A 133 3.86 -2.36 21.49
CA HIS A 133 5.08 -2.42 20.70
C HIS A 133 4.93 -1.67 19.39
N THR A 134 6.03 -1.13 18.91
CA THR A 134 6.12 -0.56 17.56
C THR A 134 7.36 -1.13 16.90
N LYS A 135 7.22 -1.55 15.65
CA LYS A 135 8.30 -2.01 14.80
C LYS A 135 8.29 -1.22 13.50
N ILE A 136 9.46 -0.79 13.05
CA ILE A 136 9.62 -0.02 11.82
C ILE A 136 10.57 -0.79 10.92
N TRP A 137 10.14 -1.02 9.68
CA TRP A 137 11.00 -1.52 8.62
C TRP A 137 11.27 -0.40 7.63
N GLU A 138 12.52 -0.26 7.25
CA GLU A 138 12.93 0.63 6.18
C GLU A 138 13.02 -0.17 4.88
N ILE A 139 12.25 0.25 3.87
CA ILE A 139 12.18 -0.39 2.56
C ILE A 139 12.73 0.62 1.55
N GLN A 140 13.93 0.33 1.02
CA GLN A 140 14.54 1.13 -0.02
C GLN A 140 13.73 1.04 -1.31
N ARG A 141 13.72 2.12 -2.08
CA ARG A 141 13.14 2.11 -3.41
C ARG A 141 13.91 1.14 -4.30
N ASN A 142 13.18 0.38 -5.09
CA ASN A 142 13.75 -0.58 -6.03
C ASN A 142 13.08 -0.41 -7.40
N GLN A 143 13.80 0.17 -8.34
CA GLN A 143 13.30 0.48 -9.67
C GLN A 143 12.94 -0.79 -10.47
N GLU A 144 13.72 -1.86 -10.37
CA GLU A 144 13.43 -3.11 -11.06
C GLU A 144 12.10 -3.72 -10.57
N TYR A 145 11.85 -3.58 -9.27
CA TYR A 145 10.60 -4.04 -8.68
C TYR A 145 9.40 -3.19 -9.12
N GLU A 146 9.58 -1.88 -9.24
CA GLU A 146 8.56 -0.95 -9.75
C GLU A 146 8.22 -1.25 -11.21
N GLU A 147 9.23 -1.48 -12.06
CA GLU A 147 9.06 -1.86 -13.47
C GLU A 147 8.30 -3.18 -13.60
N TYR A 148 8.70 -4.19 -12.84
CA TYR A 148 8.00 -5.48 -12.81
C TYR A 148 6.54 -5.33 -12.36
N MET A 149 6.30 -4.58 -11.29
CA MET A 149 4.96 -4.30 -10.81
C MET A 149 4.12 -3.56 -11.85
N SER A 150 4.72 -2.59 -12.55
CA SER A 150 4.07 -1.85 -13.63
C SER A 150 3.59 -2.79 -14.75
N LEU A 151 4.42 -3.76 -15.16
CA LEU A 151 4.05 -4.78 -16.14
C LEU A 151 2.88 -5.63 -15.66
N LEU A 152 2.91 -6.11 -14.42
CA LEU A 152 1.83 -6.91 -13.85
C LEU A 152 0.51 -6.13 -13.73
N LEU A 153 0.59 -4.85 -13.37
CA LEU A 153 -0.59 -4.00 -13.27
C LEU A 153 -1.21 -3.73 -14.65
N LYS A 154 -0.38 -3.51 -15.68
CA LYS A 154 -0.83 -3.34 -17.07
C LYS A 154 -1.55 -4.60 -17.56
N ASP A 155 -0.92 -5.76 -17.41
CA ASP A 155 -1.52 -7.06 -17.77
C ASP A 155 -2.84 -7.30 -17.02
N TYR A 156 -2.89 -6.95 -15.73
CA TYR A 156 -4.11 -7.04 -14.94
C TYR A 156 -5.23 -6.11 -15.45
N ILE A 157 -4.88 -4.88 -15.81
CA ILE A 157 -5.84 -3.90 -16.37
C ILE A 157 -6.34 -4.37 -17.73
N GLU A 158 -5.45 -4.82 -18.61
CA GLU A 158 -5.82 -5.41 -19.92
C GLU A 158 -6.75 -6.61 -19.74
N GLY A 159 -6.48 -7.47 -18.76
CA GLY A 159 -7.36 -8.58 -18.41
C GLY A 159 -8.74 -8.14 -17.93
N LEU A 160 -8.82 -7.03 -17.17
CA LEU A 160 -10.10 -6.47 -16.73
C LEU A 160 -10.90 -5.83 -17.86
N VAL A 161 -10.22 -5.07 -18.75
CA VAL A 161 -10.85 -4.31 -19.83
C VAL A 161 -11.27 -5.22 -20.98
N HIS A 162 -10.45 -6.23 -21.29
CA HIS A 162 -10.64 -7.07 -22.48
C HIS A 162 -11.07 -8.52 -22.18
N ASP A 163 -11.43 -8.81 -20.92
CA ASP A 163 -11.86 -10.15 -20.47
C ASP A 163 -10.82 -11.26 -20.79
N LYS A 164 -9.54 -10.89 -20.77
CA LYS A 164 -8.41 -11.80 -21.04
C LYS A 164 -8.02 -12.59 -19.80
N LYS A 165 -7.44 -13.77 -20.01
CA LYS A 165 -6.81 -14.55 -18.96
C LYS A 165 -5.55 -13.83 -18.48
N LEU A 166 -5.47 -13.50 -17.19
CA LEU A 166 -4.31 -12.81 -16.61
C LEU A 166 -3.07 -13.71 -16.59
N THR A 167 -1.92 -13.10 -16.82
CA THR A 167 -0.62 -13.78 -16.80
C THR A 167 -0.31 -14.37 -15.42
N PRO A 168 0.14 -15.63 -15.33
CA PRO A 168 0.61 -16.19 -14.07
C PRO A 168 1.84 -15.43 -13.55
N LYS A 169 2.01 -15.40 -12.23
CA LYS A 169 3.20 -14.83 -11.61
C LYS A 169 4.47 -15.55 -12.11
N PRO A 170 5.50 -14.84 -12.60
CA PRO A 170 6.79 -15.44 -12.85
C PRO A 170 7.41 -15.99 -11.56
N ASP A 171 8.06 -17.16 -11.63
CA ASP A 171 8.71 -17.82 -10.48
C ASP A 171 9.97 -17.09 -9.97
N ALA A 172 10.34 -15.96 -10.60
CA ALA A 172 11.59 -15.23 -10.37
C ALA A 172 11.70 -14.52 -8.99
N PHE A 173 10.71 -14.64 -8.11
CA PHE A 173 10.69 -14.00 -6.79
C PHE A 173 10.31 -14.95 -5.65
N GLN A 174 10.75 -16.21 -5.77
CA GLN A 174 10.76 -17.13 -4.63
C GLN A 174 12.01 -16.96 -3.77
#